data_a613f07cf9eb7c734c14676bd0bdad8f
#
_entry.id   a613f07cf9eb7c734c14676bd0bdad8f
#
_cell.length_a   1.000
_cell.length_b   1.000
_cell.length_c   1.000
_cell.angle_alpha   90.00
_cell.angle_beta   90.00
_cell.angle_gamma   90.00
#
_symmetry.space_group_name_H-M   'P 1'
#
loop_
_entity.id
_entity.type
_entity.pdbx_description
1 polymer ?
#
loop_
_entity_poly.entity_id
_entity_poly.type
_entity_poly.pdbx_seq_one_letter_code
_entity_poly.pdbx_strand_id
1 'polypeptide(L)'
;LRETLARVPFTARFHTNVLGFCDDIDEIRDVCASEGMLLLEDTCEALGTVFRGTKLGNFGFASTFSFYVGHHLSTIEGGAVCTDDEELSTMLRIVRAHGWDRNLNRDQQGVIRRQHQRNSEFDSRYTFYDLGYNLRPTDIAGFLGNCQLPFLDEIFLRRNANFVRIAERVYSRSDLYYPLRFDHIDFVSNFAVPVICRTRAIRDELVAACDGRVEIRPIVGGDMTAQPFFRKYVPAASEYLQESNAWLINEQGLYFANHPELTDEEMLVLLEIFAGSHDRVPAQAGAESGRAMVQP
;
A
#
# COMPACT_ATOMS: atom_id res chain seq x y z
N LEU A 1 11.84 15.82 5.55
CA LEU A 1 11.34 15.52 6.89
C LEU A 1 12.03 16.41 7.95
N ARG A 2 13.37 16.38 8.09
CA ARG A 2 14.10 17.20 9.11
C ARG A 2 13.81 18.70 9.00
N GLU A 3 13.73 19.26 7.82
CA GLU A 3 13.38 20.68 7.62
C GLU A 3 11.95 21.00 8.08
N THR A 4 11.02 20.09 7.88
CA THR A 4 9.63 20.24 8.31
C THR A 4 9.53 20.16 9.83
N LEU A 5 10.25 19.21 10.45
CA LEU A 5 10.29 19.01 11.90
C LEU A 5 10.89 20.22 12.64
N ALA A 6 11.85 20.90 12.03
CA ALA A 6 12.40 22.15 12.59
C ALA A 6 11.36 23.29 12.69
N ARG A 7 10.24 23.17 11.98
CA ARG A 7 9.18 24.21 11.93
C ARG A 7 7.93 23.84 12.72
N VAL A 8 7.58 22.55 12.72
CA VAL A 8 6.34 22.03 13.33
C VAL A 8 6.65 20.75 14.09
N PRO A 9 6.35 20.68 15.40
CA PRO A 9 6.50 19.44 16.16
C PRO A 9 5.39 18.46 15.77
N PHE A 10 5.76 17.21 15.51
CA PHE A 10 4.85 16.11 15.25
C PHE A 10 5.07 14.98 16.26
N THR A 11 4.01 14.29 16.65
CA THR A 11 4.07 13.11 17.53
C THR A 11 4.15 11.81 16.76
N ALA A 12 3.72 11.81 15.52
CA ALA A 12 3.74 10.64 14.66
C ALA A 12 3.89 11.04 13.19
N ARG A 13 4.49 10.14 12.39
CA ARG A 13 4.48 10.15 10.94
C ARG A 13 3.68 8.96 10.44
N PHE A 14 2.65 9.22 9.63
CA PHE A 14 1.98 8.19 8.84
C PHE A 14 2.59 8.19 7.44
N HIS A 15 3.31 7.13 7.11
CA HIS A 15 4.06 6.99 5.87
C HIS A 15 3.39 5.97 4.96
N THR A 16 3.04 6.38 3.74
CA THR A 16 2.38 5.52 2.76
C THR A 16 3.38 4.96 1.76
N ASN A 17 3.43 3.64 1.63
CA ASN A 17 4.20 2.90 0.64
C ASN A 17 3.33 2.74 -0.64
N VAL A 18 3.34 3.76 -1.50
CA VAL A 18 2.42 3.89 -2.64
C VAL A 18 2.75 2.90 -3.75
N LEU A 19 1.75 2.17 -4.25
CA LEU A 19 1.83 1.26 -5.41
C LEU A 19 2.99 0.25 -5.36
N GLY A 20 3.31 -0.25 -4.15
CA GLY A 20 4.37 -1.23 -3.96
C GLY A 20 5.78 -0.68 -3.84
N PHE A 21 5.95 0.64 -3.86
CA PHE A 21 7.25 1.31 -3.71
C PHE A 21 7.41 1.87 -2.31
N CYS A 22 8.65 2.10 -1.90
CA CYS A 22 8.98 2.80 -0.67
C CYS A 22 10.15 3.77 -0.89
N ASP A 23 10.27 4.72 0.02
CA ASP A 23 11.48 5.51 0.20
C ASP A 23 12.56 4.71 0.95
N ASP A 24 13.66 5.35 1.37
CA ASP A 24 14.63 4.79 2.32
C ASP A 24 13.99 4.74 3.72
N ILE A 25 13.09 3.77 3.91
CA ILE A 25 12.19 3.66 5.08
C ILE A 25 12.94 3.50 6.40
N ASP A 26 14.11 2.88 6.38
CA ASP A 26 14.99 2.75 7.54
C ASP A 26 15.55 4.11 7.98
N GLU A 27 15.94 4.99 7.05
CA GLU A 27 16.33 6.36 7.39
C GLU A 27 15.17 7.17 7.96
N ILE A 28 13.96 6.96 7.43
CA ILE A 28 12.74 7.60 7.94
C ILE A 28 12.48 7.13 9.37
N ARG A 29 12.58 5.82 9.64
CA ARG A 29 12.46 5.24 10.98
C ARG A 29 13.46 5.87 11.95
N ASP A 30 14.73 5.94 11.54
CA ASP A 30 15.80 6.47 12.38
C ASP A 30 15.62 7.96 12.70
N VAL A 31 15.10 8.74 11.74
CA VAL A 31 14.71 10.14 11.99
C VAL A 31 13.54 10.20 12.96
N CYS A 32 12.49 9.40 12.78
CA CYS A 32 11.37 9.38 13.71
C CYS A 32 11.83 9.02 15.13
N ALA A 33 12.67 8.00 15.27
CA ALA A 33 13.22 7.57 16.56
C ALA A 33 14.05 8.68 17.23
N SER A 34 14.90 9.38 16.45
CA SER A 34 15.74 10.47 16.99
C SER A 34 14.93 11.68 17.47
N GLU A 35 13.74 11.89 16.90
CA GLU A 35 12.85 13.01 17.24
C GLU A 35 11.72 12.59 18.21
N GLY A 36 11.75 11.35 18.72
CA GLY A 36 10.72 10.83 19.62
C GLY A 36 9.34 10.67 19.00
N MET A 37 9.28 10.45 17.69
CA MET A 37 8.06 10.31 16.92
C MET A 37 7.73 8.83 16.68
N LEU A 38 6.45 8.48 16.63
CA LEU A 38 5.99 7.21 16.16
C LEU A 38 6.00 7.18 14.62
N LEU A 39 6.56 6.11 14.04
CA LEU A 39 6.37 5.79 12.62
C LEU A 39 5.18 4.84 12.48
N LEU A 40 4.20 5.21 11.67
CA LEU A 40 3.09 4.37 11.25
C LEU A 40 3.23 4.12 9.75
N GLU A 41 3.14 2.87 9.31
CA GLU A 41 3.23 2.52 7.90
C GLU A 41 1.84 2.25 7.31
N ASP A 42 1.51 2.91 6.22
CA ASP A 42 0.43 2.49 5.35
C ASP A 42 1.01 1.59 4.25
N THR A 43 0.83 0.29 4.40
CA THR A 43 1.33 -0.75 3.48
C THR A 43 0.20 -1.37 2.66
N CYS A 44 -0.93 -0.67 2.56
CA CYS A 44 -2.12 -1.16 1.85
C CYS A 44 -1.84 -1.52 0.39
N GLU A 45 -0.90 -0.85 -0.24
CA GLU A 45 -0.56 -1.03 -1.65
C GLU A 45 0.78 -1.76 -1.86
N ALA A 46 1.48 -2.17 -0.78
CA ALA A 46 2.83 -2.71 -0.83
C ALA A 46 2.99 -4.03 -0.06
N LEU A 47 1.90 -4.78 0.12
CA LEU A 47 1.94 -6.09 0.77
C LEU A 47 2.89 -7.04 0.01
N GLY A 48 3.93 -7.51 0.70
CA GLY A 48 4.94 -8.42 0.14
C GLY A 48 6.19 -7.74 -0.42
N THR A 49 6.24 -6.43 -0.55
CA THR A 49 7.46 -5.69 -0.93
C THR A 49 8.54 -5.84 0.13
N VAL A 50 9.79 -6.06 -0.30
CA VAL A 50 10.95 -6.25 0.57
C VAL A 50 11.97 -5.15 0.33
N PHE A 51 12.39 -4.49 1.39
CA PHE A 51 13.44 -3.49 1.40
C PHE A 51 14.54 -3.90 2.37
N ARG A 52 15.79 -4.04 1.88
CA ARG A 52 16.96 -4.46 2.67
C ARG A 52 16.69 -5.71 3.51
N GLY A 53 16.09 -6.74 2.90
CA GLY A 53 15.78 -8.03 3.53
C GLY A 53 14.57 -8.03 4.47
N THR A 54 13.89 -6.88 4.66
CA THR A 54 12.74 -6.75 5.56
C THR A 54 11.47 -6.39 4.77
N LYS A 55 10.38 -7.12 5.00
CA LYS A 55 9.07 -6.80 4.40
C LYS A 55 8.57 -5.45 4.93
N LEU A 56 8.02 -4.61 4.04
CA LEU A 56 7.35 -3.39 4.45
C LEU A 56 6.19 -3.69 5.42
N GLY A 57 5.96 -2.76 6.34
CA GLY A 57 5.06 -2.96 7.46
C GLY A 57 5.75 -3.44 8.75
N ASN A 58 7.09 -3.67 8.70
CA ASN A 58 7.88 -4.06 9.87
C ASN A 58 8.91 -3.00 10.32
N PHE A 59 8.81 -1.79 9.81
CA PHE A 59 9.72 -0.69 10.17
C PHE A 59 9.10 0.25 11.23
N GLY A 60 7.78 0.36 11.27
CA GLY A 60 7.04 1.27 12.13
C GLY A 60 6.50 0.65 13.42
N PHE A 61 5.94 1.51 14.28
CA PHE A 61 5.22 1.13 15.51
C PHE A 61 3.94 0.32 15.21
N ALA A 62 3.29 0.64 14.09
CA ALA A 62 2.15 -0.10 13.56
C ALA A 62 2.09 0.05 12.05
N SER A 63 1.45 -0.92 11.39
CA SER A 63 1.24 -0.92 9.96
C SER A 63 -0.19 -1.28 9.58
N THR A 64 -0.69 -0.69 8.49
CA THR A 64 -2.01 -0.99 7.92
C THR A 64 -1.86 -1.78 6.62
N PHE A 65 -2.77 -2.73 6.41
CA PHE A 65 -2.89 -3.53 5.21
C PHE A 65 -4.33 -3.52 4.72
N SER A 66 -4.51 -3.47 3.41
CA SER A 66 -5.83 -3.50 2.80
C SER A 66 -6.10 -4.85 2.14
N PHE A 67 -7.32 -5.33 2.32
CA PHE A 67 -7.87 -6.50 1.63
C PHE A 67 -9.00 -6.12 0.68
N TYR A 68 -8.92 -4.91 0.12
CA TYR A 68 -9.81 -4.42 -0.91
C TYR A 68 -9.68 -5.25 -2.19
N VAL A 69 -10.73 -5.30 -3.01
CA VAL A 69 -10.84 -6.17 -4.19
C VAL A 69 -9.69 -6.02 -5.19
N GLY A 70 -9.13 -4.83 -5.36
CA GLY A 70 -8.03 -4.56 -6.29
C GLY A 70 -6.62 -4.81 -5.74
N HIS A 71 -6.47 -5.20 -4.46
CA HIS A 71 -5.18 -5.36 -3.81
C HIS A 71 -4.63 -6.78 -3.93
N HIS A 72 -3.55 -7.09 -3.20
CA HIS A 72 -2.81 -8.35 -3.30
C HIS A 72 -3.60 -9.56 -2.81
N LEU A 73 -4.33 -9.39 -1.71
CA LEU A 73 -5.25 -10.36 -1.13
C LEU A 73 -6.59 -9.65 -0.95
N SER A 74 -7.67 -10.26 -1.39
CA SER A 74 -8.99 -9.65 -1.34
C SER A 74 -9.96 -10.41 -0.46
N THR A 75 -10.60 -9.67 0.44
CA THR A 75 -11.80 -10.12 1.15
C THR A 75 -13.04 -9.33 0.69
N ILE A 76 -13.00 -8.77 -0.53
CA ILE A 76 -13.92 -7.80 -1.11
C ILE A 76 -13.72 -6.44 -0.46
N GLU A 77 -14.05 -6.34 0.81
CA GLU A 77 -13.74 -5.26 1.73
C GLU A 77 -13.07 -5.84 2.97
N GLY A 78 -12.06 -5.15 3.50
CA GLY A 78 -11.37 -5.56 4.69
C GLY A 78 -9.98 -4.96 4.80
N GLY A 79 -9.31 -5.24 5.92
CA GLY A 79 -7.96 -4.81 6.20
C GLY A 79 -7.47 -5.32 7.54
N ALA A 80 -6.21 -5.09 7.81
CA ALA A 80 -5.58 -5.41 9.07
C ALA A 80 -4.73 -4.24 9.57
N VAL A 81 -4.60 -4.13 10.88
CA VAL A 81 -3.56 -3.35 11.55
C VAL A 81 -2.66 -4.32 12.29
N CYS A 82 -1.37 -4.25 12.02
CA CYS A 82 -0.34 -5.07 12.69
C CYS A 82 0.50 -4.19 13.61
N THR A 83 0.79 -4.69 14.79
CA THR A 83 1.65 -4.04 15.78
C THR A 83 2.17 -5.09 16.77
N ASP A 84 3.38 -4.88 17.30
CA ASP A 84 3.95 -5.66 18.41
C ASP A 84 3.60 -5.05 19.77
N ASP A 85 2.96 -3.88 19.79
CA ASP A 85 2.50 -3.22 21.01
C ASP A 85 1.16 -3.81 21.49
N GLU A 86 1.18 -4.44 22.68
CA GLU A 86 0.02 -5.11 23.23
C GLU A 86 -1.09 -4.14 23.66
N GLU A 87 -0.73 -2.94 24.13
CA GLU A 87 -1.70 -1.94 24.55
C GLU A 87 -2.47 -1.40 23.33
N LEU A 88 -1.73 -1.05 22.24
CA LEU A 88 -2.35 -0.65 20.98
C LEU A 88 -3.21 -1.78 20.39
N SER A 89 -2.70 -3.02 20.37
CA SER A 89 -3.47 -4.18 19.89
C SER A 89 -4.78 -4.40 20.66
N THR A 90 -4.73 -4.25 21.98
CA THR A 90 -5.90 -4.36 22.85
C THR A 90 -6.90 -3.24 22.57
N MET A 91 -6.43 -2.00 22.50
CA MET A 91 -7.26 -0.84 22.21
C MET A 91 -7.94 -0.95 20.84
N LEU A 92 -7.19 -1.34 19.79
CA LEU A 92 -7.75 -1.53 18.44
C LEU A 92 -8.88 -2.59 18.42
N ARG A 93 -8.73 -3.69 19.15
CA ARG A 93 -9.77 -4.73 19.26
C ARG A 93 -11.04 -4.24 19.97
N ILE A 94 -10.88 -3.35 20.95
CA ILE A 94 -11.98 -2.71 21.66
C ILE A 94 -12.69 -1.72 20.74
N VAL A 95 -11.93 -0.78 20.16
CA VAL A 95 -12.46 0.34 19.37
C VAL A 95 -13.15 -0.14 18.08
N ARG A 96 -12.62 -1.15 17.38
CA ARG A 96 -13.27 -1.70 16.18
C ARG A 96 -14.62 -2.35 16.44
N ALA A 97 -14.94 -2.67 17.69
CA ALA A 97 -16.11 -3.43 18.09
C ALA A 97 -16.85 -2.72 19.23
N HIS A 98 -17.42 -1.57 18.95
CA HIS A 98 -18.30 -0.80 19.83
C HIS A 98 -17.68 -0.33 21.15
N GLY A 99 -16.39 -0.51 21.39
CA GLY A 99 -15.76 -0.17 22.67
C GLY A 99 -15.89 -1.26 23.76
N TRP A 100 -16.32 -2.47 23.44
CA TRP A 100 -16.46 -3.57 24.41
C TRP A 100 -15.27 -4.55 24.39
N ASP A 101 -15.17 -5.41 25.41
CA ASP A 101 -14.08 -6.37 25.61
C ASP A 101 -14.30 -7.75 24.97
N ARG A 102 -15.40 -8.00 24.26
CA ARG A 102 -15.79 -9.33 23.76
C ARG A 102 -14.77 -10.00 22.84
N ASN A 103 -13.96 -9.20 22.14
CA ASN A 103 -12.95 -9.68 21.20
C ASN A 103 -11.56 -9.83 21.83
N LEU A 104 -11.43 -9.58 23.13
CA LEU A 104 -10.22 -9.79 23.91
C LEU A 104 -10.14 -11.24 24.41
N ASN A 105 -8.93 -11.71 24.68
CA ASN A 105 -8.74 -12.98 25.39
C ASN A 105 -9.14 -12.85 26.86
N ARG A 106 -9.23 -13.98 27.57
CA ARG A 106 -9.71 -14.00 28.97
C ARG A 106 -8.83 -13.18 29.93
N ASP A 107 -7.52 -13.19 29.72
CA ASP A 107 -6.59 -12.47 30.58
C ASP A 107 -6.74 -10.96 30.39
N GLN A 108 -6.78 -10.50 29.13
CA GLN A 108 -7.05 -9.11 28.77
C GLN A 108 -8.41 -8.63 29.29
N GLN A 109 -9.47 -9.46 29.15
CA GLN A 109 -10.78 -9.17 29.73
C GLN A 109 -10.69 -9.01 31.25
N GLY A 110 -9.96 -9.92 31.92
CA GLY A 110 -9.76 -9.87 33.36
C GLY A 110 -9.05 -8.59 33.82
N VAL A 111 -8.06 -8.12 33.06
CA VAL A 111 -7.33 -6.87 33.36
C VAL A 111 -8.26 -5.67 33.26
N ILE A 112 -8.91 -5.47 32.10
CA ILE A 112 -9.75 -4.29 31.86
C ILE A 112 -10.97 -4.25 32.82
N ARG A 113 -11.60 -5.40 33.08
CA ARG A 113 -12.74 -5.49 34.01
C ARG A 113 -12.36 -5.09 35.44
N ARG A 114 -11.18 -5.53 35.93
CA ARG A 114 -10.65 -5.11 37.23
C ARG A 114 -10.38 -3.62 37.30
N GLN A 115 -9.72 -3.06 36.26
CA GLN A 115 -9.42 -1.63 36.20
C GLN A 115 -10.67 -0.76 36.29
N HIS A 116 -11.77 -1.21 35.69
CA HIS A 116 -13.04 -0.49 35.66
C HIS A 116 -14.06 -1.00 36.69
N GLN A 117 -13.66 -1.87 37.64
CA GLN A 117 -14.50 -2.43 38.70
C GLN A 117 -15.75 -3.15 38.17
N ARG A 118 -15.64 -3.77 36.98
CA ARG A 118 -16.73 -4.53 36.32
C ARG A 118 -16.54 -6.04 36.51
N ASN A 119 -16.75 -6.51 37.74
CA ASN A 119 -16.47 -7.91 38.11
C ASN A 119 -17.64 -8.87 37.79
N SER A 120 -18.85 -8.36 37.53
CA SER A 120 -19.99 -9.18 37.12
C SER A 120 -19.85 -9.60 35.65
N GLU A 121 -19.88 -10.89 35.38
CA GLU A 121 -19.87 -11.42 34.02
C GLU A 121 -21.14 -10.99 33.24
N PHE A 122 -22.26 -10.86 33.92
CA PHE A 122 -23.51 -10.41 33.32
C PHE A 122 -23.42 -8.96 32.86
N ASP A 123 -22.97 -8.05 33.71
CA ASP A 123 -22.88 -6.63 33.40
C ASP A 123 -21.79 -6.36 32.34
N SER A 124 -20.70 -7.14 32.35
CA SER A 124 -19.60 -6.99 31.38
C SER A 124 -20.03 -7.22 29.93
N ARG A 125 -21.15 -7.96 29.71
CA ARG A 125 -21.67 -8.21 28.35
C ARG A 125 -22.05 -6.95 27.58
N TYR A 126 -22.42 -5.88 28.30
CA TYR A 126 -22.79 -4.58 27.73
C TYR A 126 -22.01 -3.43 28.41
N THR A 127 -20.80 -3.69 28.83
CA THR A 127 -19.90 -2.65 29.29
C THR A 127 -19.07 -2.15 28.10
N PHE A 128 -19.03 -0.83 27.91
CA PHE A 128 -18.27 -0.15 26.87
C PHE A 128 -17.15 0.59 27.58
N TYR A 129 -15.91 0.21 27.26
CA TYR A 129 -14.70 0.73 27.91
C TYR A 129 -14.14 1.95 27.22
N ASP A 130 -14.53 2.15 25.94
CA ASP A 130 -14.14 3.31 25.16
C ASP A 130 -15.22 3.61 24.10
N LEU A 131 -15.08 4.76 23.43
CA LEU A 131 -15.80 5.06 22.20
C LEU A 131 -15.34 4.09 21.11
N GLY A 132 -16.27 3.59 20.31
CA GLY A 132 -15.93 2.58 19.32
C GLY A 132 -16.76 2.67 18.05
N TYR A 133 -16.27 1.96 17.05
CA TYR A 133 -16.91 1.80 15.75
C TYR A 133 -17.53 0.40 15.63
N ASN A 134 -18.28 0.17 14.58
CA ASN A 134 -18.68 -1.16 14.15
C ASN A 134 -17.91 -1.56 12.89
N LEU A 135 -16.64 -1.94 13.05
CA LEU A 135 -15.71 -2.33 12.00
C LEU A 135 -15.29 -3.81 12.11
N ARG A 136 -16.19 -4.65 12.61
CA ARG A 136 -15.91 -6.08 12.79
C ARG A 136 -15.86 -6.78 11.44
N PRO A 137 -14.82 -7.60 11.17
CA PRO A 137 -14.83 -8.46 10.01
C PRO A 137 -15.95 -9.50 10.10
N THR A 138 -16.43 -9.95 8.97
CA THR A 138 -17.39 -11.06 8.89
C THR A 138 -16.66 -12.39 8.71
N ASP A 139 -17.30 -13.51 9.09
CA ASP A 139 -16.77 -14.85 8.83
C ASP A 139 -16.61 -15.12 7.33
N ILE A 140 -17.47 -14.52 6.49
CA ILE A 140 -17.35 -14.59 5.03
C ILE A 140 -16.04 -13.96 4.55
N ALA A 141 -15.71 -12.77 5.05
CA ALA A 141 -14.43 -12.12 4.73
C ALA A 141 -13.22 -12.97 5.17
N GLY A 142 -13.30 -13.56 6.39
CA GLY A 142 -12.28 -14.48 6.89
C GLY A 142 -12.14 -15.74 6.02
N PHE A 143 -13.26 -16.32 5.58
CA PHE A 143 -13.25 -17.45 4.66
C PHE A 143 -12.59 -17.12 3.34
N LEU A 144 -12.96 -15.99 2.70
CA LEU A 144 -12.38 -15.57 1.43
C LEU A 144 -10.86 -15.33 1.54
N GLY A 145 -10.42 -14.69 2.63
CA GLY A 145 -8.99 -14.49 2.88
C GLY A 145 -8.24 -15.80 3.05
N ASN A 146 -8.78 -16.73 3.84
CA ASN A 146 -8.19 -18.05 4.06
C ASN A 146 -8.06 -18.87 2.76
N CYS A 147 -8.99 -18.72 1.82
CA CYS A 147 -8.89 -19.39 0.51
C CYS A 147 -7.73 -18.85 -0.35
N GLN A 148 -7.32 -17.60 -0.16
CA GLN A 148 -6.26 -16.97 -0.94
C GLN A 148 -4.87 -17.07 -0.29
N LEU A 149 -4.79 -17.16 1.05
CA LEU A 149 -3.52 -17.23 1.77
C LEU A 149 -2.54 -18.28 1.22
N PRO A 150 -2.95 -19.50 0.84
CA PRO A 150 -2.02 -20.50 0.29
C PRO A 150 -1.34 -20.08 -1.02
N PHE A 151 -1.91 -19.13 -1.74
CA PHE A 151 -1.40 -18.64 -3.03
C PHE A 151 -0.67 -17.30 -2.92
N LEU A 152 -0.57 -16.72 -1.72
CA LEU A 152 -0.10 -15.35 -1.55
C LEU A 152 1.35 -15.16 -2.01
N ASP A 153 2.24 -16.09 -1.68
CA ASP A 153 3.64 -16.02 -2.13
C ASP A 153 3.76 -16.16 -3.65
N GLU A 154 2.94 -17.01 -4.27
CA GLU A 154 2.89 -17.13 -5.73
C GLU A 154 2.38 -15.82 -6.38
N ILE A 155 1.36 -15.19 -5.80
CA ILE A 155 0.86 -13.89 -6.25
C ILE A 155 1.98 -12.84 -6.21
N PHE A 156 2.74 -12.77 -5.13
CA PHE A 156 3.87 -11.85 -5.01
C PHE A 156 4.94 -12.10 -6.08
N LEU A 157 5.34 -13.35 -6.26
CA LEU A 157 6.35 -13.74 -7.24
C LEU A 157 5.92 -13.38 -8.67
N ARG A 158 4.67 -13.67 -9.05
CA ARG A 158 4.15 -13.36 -10.37
C ARG A 158 4.05 -11.85 -10.61
N ARG A 159 3.57 -11.07 -9.64
CA ARG A 159 3.53 -9.60 -9.72
C ARG A 159 4.92 -9.00 -9.86
N ASN A 160 5.89 -9.50 -9.11
CA ASN A 160 7.28 -9.05 -9.23
C ASN A 160 7.86 -9.39 -10.62
N ALA A 161 7.67 -10.62 -11.10
CA ALA A 161 8.15 -11.03 -12.42
C ALA A 161 7.54 -10.17 -13.54
N ASN A 162 6.25 -9.90 -13.48
CA ASN A 162 5.57 -9.00 -14.41
C ASN A 162 6.14 -7.58 -14.32
N PHE A 163 6.30 -7.06 -13.09
CA PHE A 163 6.86 -5.73 -12.85
C PHE A 163 8.25 -5.58 -13.46
N VAL A 164 9.16 -6.52 -13.20
CA VAL A 164 10.54 -6.48 -13.76
C VAL A 164 10.48 -6.44 -15.28
N ARG A 165 9.68 -7.31 -15.91
CA ARG A 165 9.51 -7.35 -17.38
C ARG A 165 8.96 -6.05 -17.95
N ILE A 166 8.01 -5.41 -17.24
CA ILE A 166 7.44 -4.12 -17.64
C ILE A 166 8.47 -3.01 -17.43
N ALA A 167 9.11 -2.97 -16.27
CA ALA A 167 10.03 -1.90 -15.87
C ALA A 167 11.23 -1.80 -16.83
N GLU A 168 11.81 -2.93 -17.25
CA GLU A 168 12.91 -2.97 -18.22
C GLU A 168 12.59 -2.26 -19.54
N ARG A 169 11.33 -2.30 -19.97
CA ARG A 169 10.89 -1.73 -21.23
C ARG A 169 10.30 -0.34 -21.08
N VAL A 170 9.41 -0.17 -20.11
CA VAL A 170 8.66 1.10 -19.93
C VAL A 170 9.60 2.18 -19.39
N TYR A 171 10.37 1.89 -18.34
CA TYR A 171 11.23 2.92 -17.74
C TYR A 171 12.53 3.18 -18.52
N SER A 172 12.84 2.39 -19.54
CA SER A 172 13.88 2.73 -20.51
C SER A 172 13.47 3.91 -21.42
N ARG A 173 12.17 4.22 -21.53
CA ARG A 173 11.63 5.30 -22.36
C ARG A 173 11.74 6.65 -21.63
N SER A 174 12.97 7.10 -21.43
CA SER A 174 13.25 8.41 -20.81
C SER A 174 12.75 9.61 -21.61
N ASP A 175 12.43 9.40 -22.90
CA ASP A 175 11.75 10.36 -23.76
C ASP A 175 10.27 10.55 -23.40
N LEU A 176 9.62 9.53 -22.89
CA LEU A 176 8.20 9.55 -22.50
C LEU A 176 7.98 9.79 -21.00
N TYR A 177 8.84 9.22 -20.14
CA TYR A 177 8.61 9.16 -18.71
C TYR A 177 9.72 9.78 -17.87
N TYR A 178 9.34 10.28 -16.70
CA TYR A 178 10.29 10.54 -15.62
C TYR A 178 10.77 9.20 -15.03
N PRO A 179 12.06 9.12 -14.63
CA PRO A 179 12.59 7.90 -14.03
C PRO A 179 11.93 7.64 -12.68
N LEU A 180 11.61 6.37 -12.39
CA LEU A 180 11.25 5.89 -11.08
C LEU A 180 12.44 5.23 -10.41
N ARG A 181 12.71 5.57 -9.17
CA ARG A 181 13.75 4.94 -8.36
C ARG A 181 13.16 3.73 -7.64
N PHE A 182 13.67 2.54 -7.92
CA PHE A 182 13.29 1.27 -7.26
C PHE A 182 14.47 0.30 -7.12
N ASP A 183 15.65 0.69 -7.53
CA ASP A 183 16.89 -0.09 -7.47
C ASP A 183 17.37 -0.38 -6.03
N HIS A 184 16.85 0.35 -5.06
CA HIS A 184 17.09 0.17 -3.62
C HIS A 184 16.12 -0.82 -2.97
N ILE A 185 15.11 -1.32 -3.71
CA ILE A 185 14.08 -2.27 -3.23
C ILE A 185 14.45 -3.66 -3.72
N ASP A 186 14.59 -4.62 -2.80
CA ASP A 186 15.03 -5.98 -3.15
C ASP A 186 13.96 -6.75 -3.92
N PHE A 187 12.68 -6.47 -3.63
CA PHE A 187 11.55 -7.16 -4.22
C PHE A 187 10.33 -6.25 -4.23
N VAL A 188 9.85 -5.89 -5.42
CA VAL A 188 8.66 -5.04 -5.60
C VAL A 188 7.43 -5.92 -5.75
N SER A 189 6.52 -5.84 -4.78
CA SER A 189 5.19 -6.43 -4.88
C SER A 189 4.18 -5.31 -5.07
N ASN A 190 3.70 -5.16 -6.29
CA ASN A 190 2.75 -4.12 -6.66
C ASN A 190 1.56 -4.68 -7.43
N PHE A 191 0.38 -4.12 -7.26
CA PHE A 191 -0.81 -4.47 -8.03
C PHE A 191 -1.00 -3.57 -9.25
N ALA A 192 -0.21 -2.51 -9.37
CA ALA A 192 -0.26 -1.57 -10.47
C ALA A 192 1.12 -0.95 -10.74
N VAL A 193 1.37 -0.60 -11.99
CA VAL A 193 2.62 0.01 -12.45
C VAL A 193 2.37 1.48 -12.76
N PRO A 194 2.98 2.41 -12.01
CA PRO A 194 2.85 3.84 -12.27
C PRO A 194 3.79 4.29 -13.38
N VAL A 195 3.35 5.28 -14.16
CA VAL A 195 4.19 6.07 -15.05
C VAL A 195 3.92 7.55 -14.85
N ILE A 196 4.96 8.36 -14.89
CA ILE A 196 4.87 9.83 -14.82
C ILE A 196 5.36 10.36 -16.16
N CYS A 197 4.44 10.83 -16.98
CA CYS A 197 4.73 11.30 -18.32
C CYS A 197 5.53 12.61 -18.28
N ARG A 198 6.40 12.81 -19.27
CA ARG A 198 7.18 14.06 -19.40
C ARG A 198 6.30 15.28 -19.67
N THR A 199 5.15 15.07 -20.28
CA THR A 199 4.19 16.13 -20.58
C THR A 199 2.77 15.62 -20.43
N ARG A 200 1.82 16.53 -20.21
CA ARG A 200 0.41 16.20 -20.21
C ARG A 200 -0.08 15.67 -21.57
N ALA A 201 0.48 16.17 -22.68
CA ALA A 201 0.13 15.69 -24.01
C ALA A 201 0.44 14.19 -24.16
N ILE A 202 1.64 13.74 -23.73
CA ILE A 202 2.01 12.31 -23.72
C ILE A 202 1.01 11.50 -22.86
N ARG A 203 0.64 12.01 -21.68
CA ARG A 203 -0.36 11.35 -20.82
C ARG A 203 -1.71 11.20 -21.56
N ASP A 204 -2.18 12.28 -22.18
CA ASP A 204 -3.48 12.29 -22.86
C ASP A 204 -3.46 11.36 -24.10
N GLU A 205 -2.36 11.26 -24.80
CA GLU A 205 -2.14 10.27 -25.89
C GLU A 205 -2.21 8.83 -25.36
N LEU A 206 -1.56 8.53 -24.22
CA LEU A 206 -1.63 7.21 -23.58
C LEU A 206 -3.07 6.88 -23.11
N VAL A 207 -3.76 7.85 -22.51
CA VAL A 207 -5.16 7.68 -22.12
C VAL A 207 -6.01 7.29 -23.33
N ALA A 208 -5.83 7.97 -24.46
CA ALA A 208 -6.55 7.65 -25.70
C ALA A 208 -6.13 6.27 -26.26
N ALA A 209 -4.86 5.88 -26.20
CA ALA A 209 -4.38 4.58 -26.66
C ALA A 209 -4.89 3.40 -25.79
N CYS A 210 -5.17 3.65 -24.51
CA CYS A 210 -5.73 2.66 -23.58
C CYS A 210 -7.23 2.46 -23.71
N ASP A 211 -7.97 3.39 -24.35
CA ASP A 211 -9.42 3.35 -24.41
C ASP A 211 -9.95 2.03 -24.98
N GLY A 212 -10.81 1.36 -24.20
CA GLY A 212 -11.38 0.06 -24.52
C GLY A 212 -10.38 -1.11 -24.54
N ARG A 213 -9.10 -0.91 -24.24
CA ARG A 213 -8.02 -1.92 -24.29
C ARG A 213 -7.41 -2.22 -22.92
N VAL A 214 -7.09 -1.19 -22.15
CA VAL A 214 -6.40 -1.28 -20.85
C VAL A 214 -7.05 -0.35 -19.85
N GLU A 215 -7.41 -0.87 -18.67
CA GLU A 215 -7.86 -0.02 -17.57
C GLU A 215 -6.68 0.74 -16.98
N ILE A 216 -6.81 2.05 -16.93
CA ILE A 216 -5.85 2.96 -16.33
C ILE A 216 -6.52 3.87 -15.31
N ARG A 217 -5.74 4.41 -14.40
CA ARG A 217 -6.22 5.35 -13.38
C ARG A 217 -5.20 6.45 -13.12
N PRO A 218 -5.64 7.64 -12.63
CA PRO A 218 -4.74 8.61 -12.03
C PRO A 218 -3.97 7.99 -10.86
N ILE A 219 -2.76 8.48 -10.58
CA ILE A 219 -2.00 7.98 -9.42
C ILE A 219 -2.69 8.44 -8.12
N VAL A 220 -3.43 7.51 -7.52
CA VAL A 220 -4.14 7.65 -6.24
C VAL A 220 -4.88 9.00 -6.10
N GLY A 221 -4.67 9.73 -4.99
CA GLY A 221 -5.26 11.05 -4.77
C GLY A 221 -4.55 12.19 -5.48
N GLY A 222 -3.39 11.93 -6.12
CA GLY A 222 -2.58 12.94 -6.77
C GLY A 222 -2.18 14.08 -5.83
N ASP A 223 -2.46 15.30 -6.24
CA ASP A 223 -2.33 16.47 -5.39
C ASP A 223 -3.57 16.64 -4.52
N MET A 224 -3.45 16.30 -3.24
CA MET A 224 -4.53 16.42 -2.26
C MET A 224 -5.08 17.85 -2.14
N THR A 225 -4.25 18.86 -2.38
CA THR A 225 -4.66 20.26 -2.30
C THR A 225 -5.55 20.68 -3.46
N ALA A 226 -5.49 19.95 -4.58
CA ALA A 226 -6.38 20.12 -5.71
C ALA A 226 -7.78 19.51 -5.47
N GLN A 227 -7.92 18.61 -4.48
CA GLN A 227 -9.16 17.90 -4.21
C GLN A 227 -10.25 18.83 -3.64
N PRO A 228 -11.52 18.67 -4.04
CA PRO A 228 -12.62 19.55 -3.59
C PRO A 228 -12.78 19.59 -2.06
N PHE A 229 -12.62 18.45 -1.38
CA PHE A 229 -12.74 18.42 0.08
C PHE A 229 -11.65 19.24 0.76
N PHE A 230 -10.41 19.17 0.26
CA PHE A 230 -9.29 19.90 0.84
C PHE A 230 -9.52 21.40 0.77
N ARG A 231 -9.94 21.90 -0.38
CA ARG A 231 -10.30 23.31 -0.57
C ARG A 231 -11.44 23.76 0.34
N LYS A 232 -12.38 22.85 0.63
CA LYS A 232 -13.51 23.15 1.53
C LYS A 232 -13.07 23.39 2.97
N TYR A 233 -12.11 22.59 3.46
CA TYR A 233 -11.70 22.61 4.88
C TYR A 233 -10.40 23.37 5.13
N VAL A 234 -9.56 23.58 4.11
CA VAL A 234 -8.27 24.28 4.20
C VAL A 234 -8.15 25.29 3.04
N PRO A 235 -8.96 26.36 3.02
CA PRO A 235 -9.03 27.27 1.87
C PRO A 235 -7.72 27.98 1.52
N ALA A 236 -6.87 28.23 2.52
CA ALA A 236 -5.60 28.95 2.35
C ALA A 236 -4.45 28.10 1.76
N ALA A 237 -4.62 26.80 1.62
CA ALA A 237 -3.52 25.92 1.18
C ALA A 237 -3.32 25.89 -0.35
N SER A 238 -4.25 26.41 -1.14
CA SER A 238 -4.20 26.37 -2.60
C SER A 238 -3.08 27.22 -3.23
N GLU A 239 -2.48 28.14 -2.48
CA GLU A 239 -1.41 29.03 -2.97
C GLU A 239 0.00 28.40 -2.87
N TYR A 240 0.17 27.32 -2.10
CA TYR A 240 1.50 26.84 -1.69
C TYR A 240 2.06 25.68 -2.52
N LEU A 241 1.32 25.06 -3.42
CA LEU A 241 1.69 23.75 -4.00
C LEU A 241 1.72 23.70 -5.54
N GLN A 242 1.56 24.82 -6.22
CA GLN A 242 1.86 24.90 -7.65
C GLN A 242 3.33 24.55 -7.88
N GLU A 243 3.60 23.61 -8.81
CA GLU A 243 4.94 23.10 -9.15
C GLU A 243 5.57 22.07 -8.15
N SER A 244 4.79 21.53 -7.20
CA SER A 244 5.25 20.42 -6.37
C SER A 244 5.30 19.09 -7.15
N ASN A 245 6.07 18.10 -6.64
CA ASN A 245 6.04 16.74 -7.19
C ASN A 245 4.64 16.12 -7.14
N ALA A 246 3.84 16.45 -6.12
CA ALA A 246 2.45 15.98 -6.02
C ALA A 246 1.60 16.56 -7.17
N TRP A 247 1.78 17.84 -7.48
CA TRP A 247 1.12 18.47 -8.63
C TRP A 247 1.57 17.82 -9.95
N LEU A 248 2.88 17.58 -10.13
CA LEU A 248 3.41 16.92 -11.32
C LEU A 248 2.79 15.52 -11.50
N ILE A 249 2.74 14.73 -10.44
CA ILE A 249 2.12 13.40 -10.44
C ILE A 249 0.63 13.49 -10.78
N ASN A 250 -0.09 14.46 -10.23
CA ASN A 250 -1.51 14.69 -10.51
C ASN A 250 -1.77 14.98 -11.99
N GLU A 251 -0.95 15.86 -12.59
CA GLU A 251 -1.14 16.33 -13.97
C GLU A 251 -0.63 15.33 -15.02
N GLN A 252 0.40 14.57 -14.71
CA GLN A 252 1.14 13.77 -15.70
C GLN A 252 1.24 12.28 -15.33
N GLY A 253 0.78 11.90 -14.14
CA GLY A 253 0.83 10.53 -13.66
C GLY A 253 -0.40 9.72 -14.04
N LEU A 254 -0.19 8.44 -14.31
CA LEU A 254 -1.22 7.41 -14.38
C LEU A 254 -0.63 6.06 -13.98
N TYR A 255 -1.48 5.09 -13.67
CA TYR A 255 -1.06 3.70 -13.51
C TYR A 255 -1.98 2.74 -14.26
N PHE A 256 -1.45 1.56 -14.56
CA PHE A 256 -2.17 0.42 -15.13
C PHE A 256 -1.96 -0.82 -14.28
N ALA A 257 -2.87 -1.80 -14.40
CA ALA A 257 -2.88 -2.97 -13.54
C ALA A 257 -1.66 -3.90 -13.78
N ASN A 258 -1.17 -4.50 -12.69
CA ASN A 258 -0.23 -5.60 -12.69
C ASN A 258 -0.92 -6.82 -12.05
N HIS A 259 -1.71 -7.56 -12.84
CA HIS A 259 -2.40 -8.74 -12.35
C HIS A 259 -1.45 -9.97 -12.35
N PRO A 260 -1.48 -10.86 -11.34
CA PRO A 260 -0.62 -12.04 -11.30
C PRO A 260 -0.89 -13.05 -12.45
N GLU A 261 -2.07 -13.02 -13.04
CA GLU A 261 -2.47 -13.89 -14.15
C GLU A 261 -2.43 -13.21 -15.52
N LEU A 262 -1.65 -12.11 -15.67
CA LEU A 262 -1.43 -11.52 -16.99
C LEU A 262 -0.88 -12.57 -17.96
N THR A 263 -1.57 -12.74 -19.07
CA THR A 263 -1.11 -13.59 -20.17
C THR A 263 0.02 -12.90 -20.96
N ASP A 264 0.75 -13.68 -21.77
CA ASP A 264 1.78 -13.10 -22.64
C ASP A 264 1.18 -12.15 -23.69
N GLU A 265 -0.02 -12.41 -24.19
CA GLU A 265 -0.75 -11.54 -25.11
C GLU A 265 -1.10 -10.21 -24.44
N GLU A 266 -1.64 -10.21 -23.24
CA GLU A 266 -1.96 -9.00 -22.48
C GLU A 266 -0.70 -8.22 -22.13
N MET A 267 0.38 -8.91 -21.75
CA MET A 267 1.68 -8.29 -21.52
C MET A 267 2.22 -7.58 -22.77
N LEU A 268 2.05 -8.20 -23.95
CA LEU A 268 2.47 -7.57 -25.21
C LEU A 268 1.64 -6.32 -25.51
N VAL A 269 0.35 -6.31 -25.24
CA VAL A 269 -0.52 -5.13 -25.38
C VAL A 269 -0.04 -4.00 -24.46
N LEU A 270 0.26 -4.30 -23.19
CA LEU A 270 0.81 -3.31 -22.27
C LEU A 270 2.13 -2.72 -22.78
N LEU A 271 3.07 -3.57 -23.20
CA LEU A 271 4.35 -3.14 -23.70
C LEU A 271 4.24 -2.35 -25.01
N GLU A 272 3.33 -2.71 -25.92
CA GLU A 272 3.05 -1.96 -27.14
C GLU A 272 2.59 -0.53 -26.81
N ILE A 273 1.64 -0.38 -25.87
CA ILE A 273 1.07 0.92 -25.52
C ILE A 273 2.10 1.78 -24.77
N PHE A 274 2.73 1.22 -23.74
CA PHE A 274 3.55 2.00 -22.80
C PHE A 274 5.03 2.10 -23.17
N ALA A 275 5.57 1.14 -23.92
CA ALA A 275 6.97 1.17 -24.35
C ALA A 275 7.16 1.45 -25.85
N GLY A 276 6.09 1.34 -26.66
CA GLY A 276 6.14 1.47 -28.12
C GLY A 276 6.48 0.16 -28.82
N SER A 277 6.12 0.08 -30.10
CA SER A 277 6.15 -1.15 -30.91
C SER A 277 7.54 -1.56 -31.44
N HIS A 278 8.63 -1.30 -30.72
CA HIS A 278 9.96 -1.74 -31.13
C HIS A 278 10.42 -2.96 -30.35
N ASP A 279 10.58 -4.05 -31.09
CA ASP A 279 11.17 -5.35 -30.85
C ASP A 279 10.22 -6.50 -30.43
N ARG A 280 10.07 -7.43 -31.37
CA ARG A 280 9.60 -8.78 -31.09
C ARG A 280 10.50 -9.40 -30.01
N VAL A 281 9.91 -9.72 -28.86
CA VAL A 281 10.57 -10.49 -27.81
C VAL A 281 11.01 -11.83 -28.39
N PRO A 282 12.30 -12.22 -28.31
CA PRO A 282 12.68 -13.60 -28.60
C PRO A 282 11.96 -14.49 -27.56
N ALA A 283 11.20 -15.49 -28.03
CA ALA A 283 10.62 -16.50 -27.17
C ALA A 283 11.75 -17.09 -26.32
N GLN A 284 11.67 -16.97 -25.01
CA GLN A 284 12.60 -17.64 -24.11
C GLN A 284 12.45 -19.14 -24.27
N ALA A 285 13.50 -19.78 -24.80
CA ALA A 285 13.67 -21.23 -24.74
C ALA A 285 13.61 -21.67 -23.28
N GLY A 286 12.86 -22.72 -23.01
CA GLY A 286 12.48 -23.21 -21.70
C GLY A 286 13.62 -23.18 -20.66
N ALA A 287 13.33 -22.59 -19.53
CA ALA A 287 14.16 -22.69 -18.35
C ALA A 287 13.85 -24.02 -17.65
N GLU A 288 14.69 -25.01 -17.88
CA GLU A 288 14.80 -26.19 -17.02
C GLU A 288 15.25 -25.79 -15.61
N SER A 289 14.43 -26.24 -14.68
CA SER A 289 14.73 -26.55 -13.27
C SER A 289 16.11 -26.16 -12.72
N GLY A 290 16.13 -25.18 -11.84
CA GLY A 290 17.17 -24.98 -10.82
C GLY A 290 16.52 -24.68 -9.47
N ARG A 291 16.14 -25.74 -8.74
CA ARG A 291 15.75 -25.64 -7.33
C ARG A 291 16.98 -25.24 -6.51
N ALA A 292 16.96 -24.04 -5.94
CA ALA A 292 17.69 -23.76 -4.71
C ALA A 292 16.68 -23.29 -3.67
N MET A 293 16.41 -24.15 -2.70
CA MET A 293 15.58 -23.86 -1.54
C MET A 293 16.29 -22.84 -0.66
N VAL A 294 15.60 -21.73 -0.39
CA VAL A 294 15.85 -20.94 0.82
C VAL A 294 14.76 -21.34 1.80
N GLN A 295 15.14 -21.99 2.87
CA GLN A 295 14.27 -22.31 4.01
C GLN A 295 14.05 -21.09 4.91
N PRO A 296 12.98 -21.12 5.76
CA PRO A 296 12.30 -19.99 6.37
C PRO A 296 13.10 -19.22 7.41
#